data_e14f88b823f1de07e967e706e34a76d8
#
_entry.id   e14f88b823f1de07e967e706e34a76d8
#
_cell.length_a   1.000
_cell.length_b   1.000
_cell.length_c   1.000
_cell.angle_alpha   90.00
_cell.angle_beta   90.00
_cell.angle_gamma   90.00
#
_symmetry.space_group_name_H-M   'P 1'
#
loop_
_entity.id
_entity.type
_entity.pdbx_description
1 polymer ?
#
loop_
_entity_poly.entity_id
_entity_poly.type
_entity_poly.pdbx_seq_one_letter_code
_entity_poly.pdbx_strand_id
1 'polypeptide(L)'
;MQNKELIAQCEQKAQQWLAPAFDEDTRKAVENMLNSDNKDALIESFYKDLEFGTGGLRGIMGAGTNRMNIYTVGMATQGFANYLKMCFKNMQQISVVVCHDCRNNSRLFAETVANIFSANGIKVYLFDDLRPTPECSFAIRHFKAQGGVNITASHNPREYNGYKAYWDDGAQVLAPHDKGIINQVNQVKIEDVQFKGNKNLIEIIGEDVDKAYLNMVKTVCIDPDVIKRQHNLCIVYTPLHGAGRVIIPRSLQEWGFTNVHCVKEQMVKDGNFPTVDRPNPEIAEALTLGLRDAKALDADILMASDPDADRVGMACKDSNGEWILINGNQTCLIFLWYIITNRQALGKMTPKDYIVKTIVTTEVIAQIAKKQHIEMRDCYTGFKWIAHEIALTEGQKNYIGGGEESYGFLAEDFVRDKDAVSACSLLAEICAYAKDKGKTLYDLLMDIYLEYGFSEEHTVNVERPGKSGADEIQQMMRNFRTTPPTNLGGSTVCLWKDYEALEATDATGTKTKITMPESSNVLQWFCTDGTKVSVRPSGTEPKIKFYIEVKDKMQTASDFKACRARAYEKIEAIKKSLNL
;
A
#
# COMPACT_ATOMS: atom_id res chain seq x y z
N MET A 1 16.71 0.31 37.52
CA MET A 1 17.92 -0.37 37.04
C MET A 1 17.89 -0.61 35.52
N GLN A 2 16.82 -1.11 34.93
CA GLN A 2 16.71 -1.37 33.47
C GLN A 2 16.96 -0.13 32.58
N ASN A 3 16.54 1.08 33.00
CA ASN A 3 16.75 2.29 32.20
C ASN A 3 18.22 2.73 32.12
N LYS A 4 19.03 2.52 33.18
CA LYS A 4 20.47 2.88 33.18
C LYS A 4 21.30 1.98 32.28
N GLU A 5 20.98 0.69 32.23
CA GLU A 5 21.68 -0.28 31.37
C GLU A 5 21.38 -0.01 29.88
N LEU A 6 20.11 0.28 29.56
CA LEU A 6 19.71 0.67 28.21
C LEU A 6 20.42 1.95 27.74
N ILE A 7 20.46 2.98 28.61
CA ILE A 7 21.18 4.22 28.30
C ILE A 7 22.66 3.94 28.01
N ALA A 8 23.33 3.16 28.84
CA ALA A 8 24.74 2.82 28.64
C ALA A 8 24.99 2.06 27.32
N GLN A 9 24.10 1.15 26.94
CA GLN A 9 24.15 0.46 25.64
C GLN A 9 23.97 1.44 24.48
N CYS A 10 23.01 2.37 24.58
CA CYS A 10 22.79 3.40 23.56
C CYS A 10 24.00 4.34 23.45
N GLU A 11 24.60 4.75 24.58
CA GLU A 11 25.80 5.58 24.61
C GLU A 11 26.98 4.87 23.94
N GLN A 12 27.17 3.58 24.21
CA GLN A 12 28.21 2.78 23.56
C GLN A 12 28.05 2.71 22.04
N LYS A 13 26.81 2.49 21.54
CA LYS A 13 26.53 2.50 20.09
C LYS A 13 26.76 3.89 19.50
N ALA A 14 26.29 4.94 20.17
CA ALA A 14 26.42 6.32 19.72
C ALA A 14 27.90 6.76 19.63
N GLN A 15 28.76 6.33 20.56
CA GLN A 15 30.19 6.62 20.50
C GLN A 15 30.84 6.11 19.21
N GLN A 16 30.39 4.99 18.66
CA GLN A 16 30.90 4.46 17.37
C GLN A 16 30.57 5.41 16.20
N TRP A 17 29.48 6.20 16.31
CA TRP A 17 29.07 7.15 15.28
C TRP A 17 29.84 8.48 15.32
N LEU A 18 30.79 8.64 16.22
CA LEU A 18 31.74 9.76 16.24
C LEU A 18 33.00 9.47 15.40
N ALA A 19 33.13 8.28 14.84
CA ALA A 19 34.25 7.90 13.99
C ALA A 19 34.31 8.72 12.69
N PRO A 20 35.50 8.89 12.07
CA PRO A 20 35.68 9.64 10.81
C PRO A 20 34.90 9.08 9.60
N ALA A 21 34.36 7.88 9.68
CA ALA A 21 33.48 7.31 8.66
C ALA A 21 32.15 8.05 8.53
N PHE A 22 31.74 8.82 9.54
CA PHE A 22 30.51 9.61 9.56
C PHE A 22 30.83 11.08 9.28
N ASP A 23 29.92 11.75 8.56
CA ASP A 23 30.04 13.18 8.26
C ASP A 23 29.97 14.06 9.52
N GLU A 24 30.40 15.32 9.39
CA GLU A 24 30.49 16.25 10.50
C GLU A 24 29.13 16.55 11.14
N ASP A 25 28.08 16.72 10.32
CA ASP A 25 26.74 17.05 10.82
C ASP A 25 26.14 15.86 11.61
N THR A 26 26.33 14.64 11.10
CA THR A 26 25.93 13.42 11.80
C THR A 26 26.67 13.30 13.15
N ARG A 27 27.98 13.51 13.18
CA ARG A 27 28.78 13.46 14.43
C ARG A 27 28.31 14.50 15.43
N LYS A 28 28.09 15.75 14.99
CA LYS A 28 27.55 16.83 15.85
C LYS A 28 26.18 16.48 16.42
N ALA A 29 25.29 15.92 15.60
CA ALA A 29 23.96 15.49 16.06
C ALA A 29 24.06 14.42 17.16
N VAL A 30 24.96 13.45 16.99
CA VAL A 30 25.23 12.39 17.97
C VAL A 30 25.86 12.94 19.24
N GLU A 31 26.85 13.84 19.12
CA GLU A 31 27.47 14.54 20.29
C GLU A 31 26.42 15.29 21.11
N ASN A 32 25.50 16.00 20.45
CA ASN A 32 24.42 16.71 21.12
C ASN A 32 23.50 15.74 21.90
N MET A 33 23.17 14.57 21.33
CA MET A 33 22.40 13.55 22.04
C MET A 33 23.16 12.96 23.24
N LEU A 34 24.46 12.71 23.09
CA LEU A 34 25.32 12.20 24.17
C LEU A 34 25.46 13.20 25.32
N ASN A 35 25.57 14.49 25.02
CA ASN A 35 25.77 15.56 25.99
C ASN A 35 24.47 16.09 26.61
N SER A 36 23.30 15.69 26.10
CA SER A 36 22.01 16.11 26.64
C SER A 36 21.70 15.42 27.97
N ASP A 37 21.15 16.20 28.93
CA ASP A 37 20.64 15.63 30.18
C ASP A 37 19.42 14.71 29.92
N ASN A 38 18.57 15.08 28.97
CA ASN A 38 17.48 14.23 28.51
C ASN A 38 17.99 13.21 27.47
N LYS A 39 17.97 11.94 27.83
CA LYS A 39 18.46 10.82 27.00
C LYS A 39 17.40 10.23 26.06
N ASP A 40 16.20 10.76 25.99
CA ASP A 40 15.12 10.18 25.17
C ASP A 40 15.51 10.13 23.69
N ALA A 41 16.06 11.22 23.13
CA ALA A 41 16.51 11.28 21.75
C ALA A 41 17.64 10.26 21.46
N LEU A 42 18.56 10.05 22.41
CA LEU A 42 19.62 9.07 22.31
C LEU A 42 19.05 7.65 22.31
N ILE A 43 18.17 7.33 23.25
CA ILE A 43 17.52 6.02 23.35
C ILE A 43 16.75 5.73 22.05
N GLU A 44 15.88 6.64 21.63
CA GLU A 44 15.08 6.53 20.42
C GLU A 44 15.94 6.26 19.16
N SER A 45 17.13 6.82 19.10
CA SER A 45 18.04 6.72 17.95
C SER A 45 18.92 5.47 17.96
N PHE A 46 19.18 4.86 19.13
CA PHE A 46 20.20 3.79 19.27
C PHE A 46 19.75 2.53 20.02
N TYR A 47 18.51 2.45 20.57
CA TYR A 47 18.07 1.28 21.37
C TYR A 47 17.99 -0.01 20.56
N LYS A 48 17.83 0.11 19.25
CA LYS A 48 17.88 -1.00 18.28
C LYS A 48 18.44 -0.52 16.95
N ASP A 49 18.66 -1.44 16.04
CA ASP A 49 18.97 -1.12 14.66
C ASP A 49 17.68 -1.09 13.82
N LEU A 50 17.66 -0.26 12.78
CA LEU A 50 16.52 -0.19 11.86
C LEU A 50 16.46 -1.49 11.07
N GLU A 51 15.43 -2.28 11.30
CA GLU A 51 15.28 -3.59 10.70
C GLU A 51 14.90 -3.48 9.23
N PHE A 52 15.62 -4.22 8.38
CA PHE A 52 15.16 -4.50 7.04
C PHE A 52 14.05 -5.55 7.15
N GLY A 53 12.80 -5.07 7.09
CA GLY A 53 11.61 -5.93 7.12
C GLY A 53 11.37 -6.65 5.79
N THR A 54 10.25 -7.36 5.69
CA THR A 54 9.88 -8.17 4.51
C THR A 54 9.63 -7.38 3.21
N GLY A 55 9.98 -6.11 3.14
CA GLY A 55 9.83 -5.28 1.94
C GLY A 55 10.77 -4.08 1.92
N GLY A 56 11.67 -3.95 2.91
CA GLY A 56 12.62 -2.85 3.00
C GLY A 56 12.71 -2.21 4.38
N LEU A 57 13.14 -0.94 4.43
CA LEU A 57 13.25 -0.13 5.65
C LEU A 57 12.13 0.89 5.73
N ARG A 58 11.75 1.27 6.95
CA ARG A 58 10.88 2.43 7.21
C ARG A 58 11.18 2.98 8.61
N GLY A 59 11.41 4.28 8.71
CA GLY A 59 11.72 4.91 9.99
C GLY A 59 11.71 6.43 9.93
N ILE A 60 11.83 7.05 11.10
CA ILE A 60 12.04 8.48 11.25
C ILE A 60 13.44 8.83 10.75
N MET A 61 13.57 9.94 10.02
CA MET A 61 14.87 10.43 9.54
C MET A 61 15.69 11.03 10.68
N GLY A 62 17.02 10.82 10.65
CA GLY A 62 17.96 11.38 11.62
C GLY A 62 19.22 10.55 11.81
N ALA A 63 20.09 11.00 12.70
CA ALA A 63 21.32 10.27 13.08
C ALA A 63 20.97 9.11 14.02
N GLY A 64 21.63 7.95 13.82
CA GLY A 64 21.48 6.77 14.67
C GLY A 64 21.11 5.51 13.92
N THR A 65 21.32 4.37 14.59
CA THR A 65 21.08 3.03 13.99
C THR A 65 19.59 2.74 13.77
N ASN A 66 18.71 3.34 14.57
CA ASN A 66 17.25 3.20 14.45
C ASN A 66 16.61 4.36 13.69
N ARG A 67 17.33 4.98 12.76
CA ARG A 67 16.87 6.12 11.95
C ARG A 67 17.17 5.90 10.47
N MET A 68 16.34 6.52 9.62
CA MET A 68 16.62 6.60 8.18
C MET A 68 17.66 7.70 7.92
N ASN A 69 18.80 7.31 7.39
CA ASN A 69 19.90 8.19 7.00
C ASN A 69 20.75 7.53 5.90
N ILE A 70 21.75 8.23 5.38
CA ILE A 70 22.60 7.73 4.30
C ILE A 70 23.37 6.45 4.69
N TYR A 71 23.64 6.24 5.98
CA TYR A 71 24.40 5.08 6.48
C TYR A 71 23.53 3.83 6.58
N THR A 72 22.32 3.95 7.16
CA THR A 72 21.35 2.83 7.24
C THR A 72 20.85 2.44 5.85
N VAL A 73 20.57 3.41 4.97
CA VAL A 73 20.27 3.20 3.54
C VAL A 73 21.47 2.57 2.84
N GLY A 74 22.70 3.03 3.17
CA GLY A 74 23.92 2.51 2.60
C GLY A 74 24.16 1.04 2.91
N MET A 75 24.05 0.66 4.20
CA MET A 75 24.21 -0.74 4.62
C MET A 75 23.16 -1.65 3.99
N ALA A 76 21.90 -1.21 3.92
CA ALA A 76 20.82 -1.93 3.25
C ALA A 76 21.13 -2.15 1.76
N THR A 77 21.59 -1.11 1.07
CA THR A 77 21.91 -1.18 -0.36
C THR A 77 23.13 -2.05 -0.63
N GLN A 78 24.17 -1.98 0.21
CA GLN A 78 25.36 -2.85 0.10
C GLN A 78 24.96 -4.33 0.29
N GLY A 79 24.13 -4.64 1.28
CA GLY A 79 23.62 -6.00 1.48
C GLY A 79 22.77 -6.48 0.31
N PHE A 80 21.91 -5.62 -0.24
CA PHE A 80 21.13 -5.96 -1.42
C PHE A 80 22.02 -6.17 -2.66
N ALA A 81 23.03 -5.31 -2.88
CA ALA A 81 24.03 -5.48 -3.95
C ALA A 81 24.77 -6.82 -3.84
N ASN A 82 25.19 -7.20 -2.62
CA ASN A 82 25.83 -8.49 -2.36
C ASN A 82 24.91 -9.65 -2.73
N TYR A 83 23.64 -9.59 -2.32
CA TYR A 83 22.64 -10.62 -2.63
C TYR A 83 22.37 -10.74 -4.13
N LEU A 84 22.20 -9.62 -4.85
CA LEU A 84 22.03 -9.62 -6.30
C LEU A 84 23.21 -10.29 -7.00
N LYS A 85 24.46 -9.96 -6.61
CA LYS A 85 25.66 -10.60 -7.18
C LYS A 85 25.72 -12.11 -6.92
N MET A 86 25.19 -12.57 -5.79
CA MET A 86 25.09 -14.01 -5.50
C MET A 86 24.06 -14.70 -6.40
N CYS A 87 22.85 -14.11 -6.53
CA CYS A 87 21.76 -14.71 -7.32
C CYS A 87 22.07 -14.69 -8.83
N PHE A 88 22.65 -13.60 -9.32
CA PHE A 88 22.87 -13.37 -10.75
C PHE A 88 24.35 -13.46 -11.17
N LYS A 89 25.14 -14.29 -10.48
CA LYS A 89 26.60 -14.45 -10.68
C LYS A 89 27.03 -14.78 -12.12
N ASN A 90 26.13 -15.35 -12.92
CA ASN A 90 26.40 -15.74 -14.31
C ASN A 90 26.02 -14.65 -15.33
N MET A 91 25.42 -13.56 -14.89
CA MET A 91 25.06 -12.46 -15.79
C MET A 91 26.28 -11.56 -16.06
N GLN A 92 26.42 -11.13 -17.31
CA GLN A 92 27.49 -10.23 -17.70
C GLN A 92 27.34 -8.85 -17.05
N GLN A 93 26.11 -8.35 -16.96
CA GLN A 93 25.78 -7.06 -16.34
C GLN A 93 24.47 -7.19 -15.56
N ILE A 94 24.53 -7.02 -14.26
CA ILE A 94 23.35 -6.85 -13.40
C ILE A 94 22.90 -5.40 -13.48
N SER A 95 21.60 -5.15 -13.48
CA SER A 95 21.03 -3.81 -13.47
C SER A 95 19.91 -3.66 -12.45
N VAL A 96 19.70 -2.44 -11.98
CA VAL A 96 18.64 -2.07 -11.04
C VAL A 96 17.98 -0.75 -11.44
N VAL A 97 16.73 -0.55 -11.01
CA VAL A 97 16.02 0.73 -11.13
C VAL A 97 15.99 1.42 -9.77
N VAL A 98 16.17 2.75 -9.76
CA VAL A 98 16.08 3.56 -8.53
C VAL A 98 15.09 4.69 -8.75
N CYS A 99 14.10 4.77 -7.86
CA CYS A 99 13.03 5.73 -7.87
C CYS A 99 12.90 6.41 -6.50
N HIS A 100 12.21 7.54 -6.42
CA HIS A 100 11.93 8.22 -5.15
C HIS A 100 10.66 9.07 -5.21
N ASP A 101 10.07 9.35 -4.04
CA ASP A 101 8.95 10.27 -3.86
C ASP A 101 9.41 11.72 -3.56
N CYS A 102 8.45 12.58 -3.12
CA CYS A 102 8.70 13.99 -2.84
C CYS A 102 9.29 14.26 -1.45
N ARG A 103 9.45 13.26 -0.57
CA ARG A 103 9.86 13.46 0.82
C ARG A 103 11.23 14.08 0.96
N ASN A 104 11.43 14.78 2.08
CA ASN A 104 12.74 15.29 2.45
C ASN A 104 13.78 14.15 2.41
N ASN A 105 14.96 14.43 1.90
CA ASN A 105 16.05 13.48 1.68
C ASN A 105 15.78 12.32 0.70
N SER A 106 14.60 12.17 0.10
CA SER A 106 14.34 11.07 -0.83
C SER A 106 15.30 11.08 -2.02
N ARG A 107 15.58 12.25 -2.60
CA ARG A 107 16.57 12.39 -3.68
C ARG A 107 17.98 12.02 -3.21
N LEU A 108 18.41 12.52 -2.05
CA LEU A 108 19.71 12.20 -1.45
C LEU A 108 19.88 10.68 -1.22
N PHE A 109 18.85 10.04 -0.68
CA PHE A 109 18.87 8.59 -0.45
C PHE A 109 18.87 7.80 -1.77
N ALA A 110 18.11 8.23 -2.77
CA ALA A 110 18.13 7.60 -4.09
C ALA A 110 19.51 7.71 -4.77
N GLU A 111 20.17 8.86 -4.69
CA GLU A 111 21.54 9.05 -5.18
C GLU A 111 22.56 8.20 -4.38
N THR A 112 22.38 8.05 -3.07
CA THR A 112 23.19 7.16 -2.23
C THR A 112 23.04 5.71 -2.69
N VAL A 113 21.81 5.26 -2.92
CA VAL A 113 21.50 3.92 -3.46
C VAL A 113 22.16 3.72 -4.82
N ALA A 114 22.02 4.67 -5.75
CA ALA A 114 22.60 4.61 -7.09
C ALA A 114 24.15 4.55 -7.03
N ASN A 115 24.75 5.35 -6.17
CA ASN A 115 26.21 5.35 -5.99
C ASN A 115 26.71 3.97 -5.50
N ILE A 116 26.05 3.38 -4.50
CA ILE A 116 26.48 2.10 -3.93
C ILE A 116 26.30 0.95 -4.93
N PHE A 117 25.16 0.85 -5.62
CA PHE A 117 24.99 -0.17 -6.65
C PHE A 117 26.03 -0.03 -7.76
N SER A 118 26.26 1.18 -8.26
CA SER A 118 27.25 1.43 -9.34
C SER A 118 28.69 1.17 -8.89
N ALA A 119 29.05 1.49 -7.65
CA ALA A 119 30.35 1.15 -7.06
C ALA A 119 30.56 -0.38 -6.99
N ASN A 120 29.49 -1.15 -6.82
CA ASN A 120 29.50 -2.61 -6.81
C ASN A 120 29.45 -3.24 -8.23
N GLY A 121 29.60 -2.43 -9.30
CA GLY A 121 29.59 -2.91 -10.69
C GLY A 121 28.19 -3.19 -11.24
N ILE A 122 27.14 -2.75 -10.57
CA ILE A 122 25.74 -2.91 -10.99
C ILE A 122 25.31 -1.66 -11.78
N LYS A 123 24.74 -1.86 -12.96
CA LYS A 123 24.16 -0.76 -13.76
C LYS A 123 22.91 -0.23 -13.06
N VAL A 124 22.76 1.09 -13.02
CA VAL A 124 21.64 1.76 -12.36
C VAL A 124 20.86 2.59 -13.36
N TYR A 125 19.57 2.38 -13.44
CA TYR A 125 18.62 3.28 -14.08
C TYR A 125 18.02 4.16 -13.00
N LEU A 126 18.45 5.41 -12.91
CA LEU A 126 18.00 6.39 -11.90
C LEU A 126 17.03 7.38 -12.55
N PHE A 127 15.83 7.50 -12.03
CA PHE A 127 14.90 8.54 -12.48
C PHE A 127 15.43 9.93 -12.20
N ASP A 128 15.23 10.83 -13.16
CA ASP A 128 15.69 12.24 -13.13
C ASP A 128 14.99 13.05 -12.03
N ASP A 129 13.73 12.75 -11.72
CA ASP A 129 12.93 13.35 -10.65
C ASP A 129 12.05 12.26 -10.01
N LEU A 130 11.19 12.66 -9.05
CA LEU A 130 10.24 11.75 -8.40
C LEU A 130 9.31 11.09 -9.43
N ARG A 131 9.02 9.80 -9.22
CA ARG A 131 8.04 9.02 -10.00
C ARG A 131 7.20 8.14 -9.07
N PRO A 132 6.00 7.74 -9.52
CA PRO A 132 5.14 6.80 -8.81
C PRO A 132 5.79 5.45 -8.52
N THR A 133 5.42 4.86 -7.40
CA THR A 133 5.78 3.46 -7.07
C THR A 133 5.48 2.49 -8.21
N PRO A 134 4.30 2.49 -8.86
CA PRO A 134 4.03 1.59 -9.98
C PRO A 134 4.94 1.81 -11.19
N GLU A 135 5.41 3.02 -11.42
CA GLU A 135 6.34 3.29 -12.51
C GLU A 135 7.75 2.73 -12.23
N CYS A 136 8.17 2.67 -10.96
CA CYS A 136 9.37 1.90 -10.56
C CYS A 136 9.22 0.41 -10.91
N SER A 137 8.09 -0.20 -10.54
CA SER A 137 7.76 -1.58 -10.89
C SER A 137 7.76 -1.81 -12.40
N PHE A 138 7.12 -0.90 -13.15
CA PHE A 138 7.12 -0.92 -14.62
C PHE A 138 8.53 -0.86 -15.20
N ALA A 139 9.36 0.07 -14.76
CA ALA A 139 10.72 0.26 -15.27
C ALA A 139 11.61 -0.96 -15.04
N ILE A 140 11.48 -1.67 -13.90
CA ILE A 140 12.18 -2.93 -13.63
C ILE A 140 11.85 -3.94 -14.73
N ARG A 141 10.58 -4.16 -15.04
CA ARG A 141 10.12 -5.08 -16.09
C ARG A 141 10.52 -4.60 -17.49
N HIS A 142 10.38 -3.30 -17.76
CA HIS A 142 10.71 -2.68 -19.05
C HIS A 142 12.19 -2.85 -19.42
N PHE A 143 13.10 -2.58 -18.48
CA PHE A 143 14.54 -2.75 -18.69
C PHE A 143 15.03 -4.19 -18.40
N LYS A 144 14.15 -5.10 -17.96
CA LYS A 144 14.51 -6.43 -17.50
C LYS A 144 15.63 -6.38 -16.44
N ALA A 145 15.52 -5.42 -15.53
CA ALA A 145 16.44 -5.25 -14.42
C ALA A 145 16.26 -6.36 -13.38
N GLN A 146 17.30 -6.68 -12.63
CA GLN A 146 17.28 -7.75 -11.64
C GLN A 146 16.71 -7.32 -10.29
N GLY A 147 16.39 -6.05 -10.16
CA GLY A 147 15.72 -5.52 -8.99
C GLY A 147 15.57 -4.01 -9.05
N GLY A 148 15.07 -3.44 -7.98
CA GLY A 148 14.93 -1.99 -7.87
C GLY A 148 14.71 -1.52 -6.44
N VAL A 149 14.78 -0.21 -6.29
CA VAL A 149 14.55 0.47 -5.01
C VAL A 149 13.69 1.69 -5.22
N ASN A 150 12.64 1.82 -4.43
CA ASN A 150 11.90 3.07 -4.34
C ASN A 150 12.07 3.69 -2.95
N ILE A 151 12.59 4.90 -2.89
CA ILE A 151 12.76 5.67 -1.65
C ILE A 151 11.46 6.42 -1.35
N THR A 152 10.70 5.86 -0.43
CA THR A 152 9.39 6.40 -0.01
C THR A 152 8.95 5.81 1.32
N ALA A 153 8.18 6.57 2.09
CA ALA A 153 7.41 6.07 3.23
C ALA A 153 5.89 6.13 2.98
N SER A 154 5.46 6.13 1.68
CA SER A 154 4.05 6.18 1.29
C SER A 154 3.33 7.36 1.98
N HIS A 155 2.28 7.12 2.74
CA HIS A 155 1.44 8.12 3.41
C HIS A 155 1.85 8.45 4.86
N ASN A 156 3.00 8.00 5.33
CA ASN A 156 3.48 8.31 6.69
C ASN A 156 3.73 9.83 6.86
N PRO A 157 3.74 10.35 8.09
CA PRO A 157 4.08 11.74 8.38
C PRO A 157 5.44 12.18 7.80
N ARG A 158 5.67 13.49 7.72
CA ARG A 158 6.85 14.10 7.05
C ARG A 158 8.20 13.70 7.64
N GLU A 159 8.22 13.31 8.91
CA GLU A 159 9.44 12.89 9.61
C GLU A 159 9.96 11.52 9.14
N TYR A 160 9.12 10.74 8.47
CA TYR A 160 9.44 9.40 7.99
C TYR A 160 10.01 9.40 6.59
N ASN A 161 10.91 8.45 6.33
CA ASN A 161 11.25 7.99 5.00
C ASN A 161 11.37 6.46 4.99
N GLY A 162 11.58 5.87 3.82
CA GLY A 162 11.66 4.42 3.69
C GLY A 162 12.42 4.00 2.43
N TYR A 163 12.61 2.70 2.33
CA TYR A 163 13.34 2.02 1.27
C TYR A 163 12.54 0.78 0.90
N LYS A 164 11.80 0.79 -0.20
CA LYS A 164 11.09 -0.38 -0.73
C LYS A 164 12.02 -1.12 -1.68
N ALA A 165 12.23 -2.42 -1.47
CA ALA A 165 13.05 -3.28 -2.34
C ALA A 165 12.14 -4.12 -3.26
N TYR A 166 12.54 -4.21 -4.53
CA TYR A 166 11.84 -4.91 -5.60
C TYR A 166 12.73 -5.97 -6.25
N TRP A 167 12.12 -7.05 -6.75
CA TRP A 167 12.80 -8.12 -7.46
C TRP A 167 12.65 -7.97 -8.99
N ASP A 168 13.18 -8.93 -9.75
CA ASP A 168 13.26 -8.89 -11.22
C ASP A 168 11.90 -8.99 -11.93
N ASP A 169 10.87 -9.43 -11.23
CA ASP A 169 9.48 -9.43 -11.72
C ASP A 169 8.77 -8.08 -11.54
N GLY A 170 9.39 -7.11 -10.86
CA GLY A 170 8.83 -5.81 -10.53
C GLY A 170 7.97 -5.78 -9.28
N ALA A 171 7.85 -6.88 -8.54
CA ALA A 171 7.15 -6.95 -7.27
C ALA A 171 8.08 -6.63 -6.07
N GLN A 172 7.49 -6.18 -4.95
CA GLN A 172 8.23 -6.10 -3.70
C GLN A 172 8.76 -7.49 -3.32
N VAL A 173 10.00 -7.53 -2.81
CA VAL A 173 10.66 -8.78 -2.46
C VAL A 173 9.85 -9.65 -1.50
N LEU A 174 9.80 -10.95 -1.79
CA LEU A 174 9.21 -12.02 -0.98
C LEU A 174 10.23 -13.11 -0.70
N ALA A 175 9.87 -14.07 0.13
CA ALA A 175 10.67 -15.26 0.35
C ALA A 175 10.92 -16.02 -0.97
N PRO A 176 12.15 -16.50 -1.23
CA PRO A 176 13.30 -16.54 -0.31
C PRO A 176 14.16 -15.26 -0.33
N HIS A 177 13.87 -14.31 -1.22
CA HIS A 177 14.74 -13.16 -1.53
C HIS A 177 14.79 -12.14 -0.38
N ASP A 178 13.66 -11.88 0.30
CA ASP A 178 13.61 -11.01 1.47
C ASP A 178 14.57 -11.48 2.57
N LYS A 179 14.51 -12.77 2.94
CA LYS A 179 15.42 -13.38 3.92
C LYS A 179 16.87 -13.36 3.46
N GLY A 180 17.10 -13.60 2.16
CA GLY A 180 18.43 -13.56 1.56
C GLY A 180 19.05 -12.17 1.66
N ILE A 181 18.28 -11.12 1.34
CA ILE A 181 18.70 -9.72 1.47
C ILE A 181 18.98 -9.38 2.94
N ILE A 182 18.04 -9.69 3.86
CA ILE A 182 18.19 -9.45 5.30
C ILE A 182 19.49 -10.08 5.82
N ASN A 183 19.77 -11.33 5.45
CA ASN A 183 20.99 -12.03 5.88
C ASN A 183 22.25 -11.32 5.39
N GLN A 184 22.26 -10.78 4.17
CA GLN A 184 23.40 -10.01 3.66
C GLN A 184 23.50 -8.65 4.35
N VAL A 185 22.39 -7.93 4.56
CA VAL A 185 22.37 -6.63 5.26
C VAL A 185 22.94 -6.76 6.68
N ASN A 186 22.53 -7.79 7.41
CA ASN A 186 22.99 -8.03 8.78
C ASN A 186 24.50 -8.33 8.91
N GLN A 187 25.18 -8.65 7.80
CA GLN A 187 26.62 -8.90 7.77
C GLN A 187 27.43 -7.66 7.36
N VAL A 188 26.78 -6.63 6.82
CA VAL A 188 27.44 -5.40 6.36
C VAL A 188 27.88 -4.55 7.55
N LYS A 189 29.14 -4.16 7.56
CA LYS A 189 29.66 -3.10 8.43
C LYS A 189 29.73 -1.79 7.64
N ILE A 190 29.74 -0.66 8.35
CA ILE A 190 29.74 0.64 7.68
C ILE A 190 30.99 0.86 6.81
N GLU A 191 32.12 0.26 7.21
CA GLU A 191 33.37 0.32 6.48
C GLU A 191 33.34 -0.45 5.15
N ASP A 192 32.42 -1.41 5.01
CA ASP A 192 32.25 -2.23 3.80
C ASP A 192 31.43 -1.50 2.73
N VAL A 193 30.73 -0.42 3.12
CA VAL A 193 29.81 0.30 2.22
C VAL A 193 30.57 1.17 1.22
N GLN A 194 30.35 0.92 -0.07
CA GLN A 194 31.02 1.62 -1.15
C GLN A 194 30.24 2.86 -1.58
N PHE A 195 30.37 3.97 -0.84
CA PHE A 195 29.62 5.21 -1.11
C PHE A 195 30.05 5.95 -2.40
N LYS A 196 31.26 5.69 -2.92
CA LYS A 196 31.79 6.38 -4.08
C LYS A 196 31.32 5.71 -5.37
N GLY A 197 30.27 6.26 -5.98
CA GLY A 197 29.65 5.71 -7.19
C GLY A 197 30.54 5.73 -8.44
N ASN A 198 30.22 4.84 -9.38
CA ASN A 198 30.77 4.81 -10.74
C ASN A 198 29.75 5.45 -11.70
N LYS A 199 29.96 6.72 -12.07
CA LYS A 199 29.05 7.47 -12.93
C LYS A 199 28.80 6.83 -14.31
N ASN A 200 29.73 6.03 -14.82
CA ASN A 200 29.59 5.34 -16.10
C ASN A 200 28.54 4.21 -16.05
N LEU A 201 28.15 3.77 -14.86
CA LEU A 201 27.12 2.77 -14.64
C LEU A 201 25.77 3.36 -14.19
N ILE A 202 25.66 4.68 -14.09
CA ILE A 202 24.40 5.36 -13.75
C ILE A 202 23.84 6.01 -15.00
N GLU A 203 22.69 5.51 -15.45
CA GLU A 203 21.92 6.06 -16.56
C GLU A 203 20.71 6.81 -15.99
N ILE A 204 20.56 8.08 -16.37
CA ILE A 204 19.40 8.87 -15.98
C ILE A 204 18.26 8.57 -16.94
N ILE A 205 17.11 8.20 -16.40
CA ILE A 205 15.87 7.87 -17.13
C ILE A 205 14.74 8.84 -16.74
N GLY A 206 13.71 8.96 -17.57
CA GLY A 206 12.58 9.86 -17.33
C GLY A 206 11.51 9.75 -18.41
N GLU A 207 11.29 10.82 -19.18
CA GLU A 207 10.19 11.01 -20.13
C GLU A 207 9.91 9.83 -21.08
N ASP A 208 10.92 9.11 -21.54
CA ASP A 208 10.70 7.96 -22.44
C ASP A 208 10.09 6.77 -21.69
N VAL A 209 10.43 6.61 -20.41
CA VAL A 209 9.80 5.61 -19.53
C VAL A 209 8.38 6.04 -19.19
N ASP A 210 8.16 7.33 -18.87
CA ASP A 210 6.82 7.89 -18.63
C ASP A 210 5.88 7.60 -19.81
N LYS A 211 6.32 7.84 -21.05
CA LYS A 211 5.54 7.53 -22.26
C LYS A 211 5.25 6.03 -22.41
N ALA A 212 6.26 5.20 -22.20
CA ALA A 212 6.10 3.75 -22.32
C ALA A 212 5.11 3.24 -21.26
N TYR A 213 5.20 3.73 -20.02
CA TYR A 213 4.30 3.41 -18.93
C TYR A 213 2.86 3.88 -19.22
N LEU A 214 2.66 5.15 -19.62
CA LEU A 214 1.34 5.68 -19.98
C LEU A 214 0.68 4.92 -21.14
N ASN A 215 1.46 4.43 -22.10
CA ASN A 215 0.93 3.58 -23.16
C ASN A 215 0.36 2.27 -22.61
N MET A 216 0.98 1.69 -21.56
CA MET A 216 0.42 0.51 -20.88
C MET A 216 -0.80 0.88 -20.05
N VAL A 217 -0.78 2.00 -19.34
CA VAL A 217 -1.95 2.51 -18.60
C VAL A 217 -3.17 2.67 -19.52
N LYS A 218 -2.98 3.08 -20.77
CA LYS A 218 -4.09 3.18 -21.75
C LYS A 218 -4.73 1.83 -22.08
N THR A 219 -4.01 0.73 -21.98
CA THR A 219 -4.58 -0.60 -22.27
C THR A 219 -5.64 -1.03 -21.25
N VAL A 220 -5.62 -0.40 -20.07
CA VAL A 220 -6.61 -0.65 -19.00
C VAL A 220 -8.00 -0.12 -19.35
N CYS A 221 -8.12 0.82 -20.29
CA CYS A 221 -9.38 1.40 -20.73
C CYS A 221 -10.33 0.32 -21.29
N ILE A 222 -11.53 0.23 -20.75
CA ILE A 222 -12.52 -0.79 -21.12
C ILE A 222 -13.49 -0.26 -22.19
N ASP A 223 -14.03 0.95 -21.99
CA ASP A 223 -14.99 1.58 -22.91
C ASP A 223 -14.55 3.00 -23.30
N PRO A 224 -13.70 3.14 -24.33
CA PRO A 224 -13.25 4.45 -24.79
C PRO A 224 -14.39 5.32 -25.36
N ASP A 225 -15.50 4.73 -25.76
CA ASP A 225 -16.61 5.49 -26.34
C ASP A 225 -17.42 6.21 -25.27
N VAL A 226 -17.54 5.66 -24.05
CA VAL A 226 -18.13 6.39 -22.93
C VAL A 226 -17.30 7.61 -22.55
N ILE A 227 -15.96 7.49 -22.62
CA ILE A 227 -15.08 8.63 -22.36
C ILE A 227 -15.31 9.74 -23.39
N LYS A 228 -15.43 9.40 -24.70
CA LYS A 228 -15.71 10.37 -25.75
C LYS A 228 -17.03 11.12 -25.52
N ARG A 229 -18.09 10.42 -25.07
CA ARG A 229 -19.39 11.03 -24.77
C ARG A 229 -19.34 11.93 -23.54
N GLN A 230 -18.52 11.61 -22.56
CA GLN A 230 -18.41 12.29 -21.26
C GLN A 230 -17.03 12.95 -21.07
N HIS A 231 -16.34 13.35 -22.15
CA HIS A 231 -14.99 13.93 -22.13
C HIS A 231 -14.87 15.19 -21.26
N ASN A 232 -15.97 15.89 -21.03
CA ASN A 232 -16.05 17.09 -20.20
C ASN A 232 -16.40 16.79 -18.71
N LEU A 233 -16.34 15.53 -18.28
CA LEU A 233 -16.48 15.16 -16.86
C LEU A 233 -15.61 16.07 -16.00
N CYS A 234 -16.23 16.74 -15.01
CA CYS A 234 -15.51 17.65 -14.13
C CYS A 234 -14.78 16.89 -13.02
N ILE A 235 -13.47 16.76 -13.15
CA ILE A 235 -12.61 16.01 -12.25
C ILE A 235 -11.77 17.00 -11.44
N VAL A 236 -11.81 16.89 -10.10
CA VAL A 236 -10.83 17.53 -9.22
C VAL A 236 -9.83 16.48 -8.76
N TYR A 237 -8.54 16.80 -8.85
CA TYR A 237 -7.46 15.90 -8.47
C TYR A 237 -6.46 16.57 -7.53
N THR A 238 -6.01 15.81 -6.50
CA THR A 238 -4.89 16.20 -5.65
C THR A 238 -3.86 15.07 -5.50
N PRO A 239 -2.57 15.36 -5.74
CA PRO A 239 -1.46 14.44 -5.48
C PRO A 239 -0.97 14.46 -4.04
N LEU A 240 -1.54 15.27 -3.15
CA LEU A 240 -1.05 15.50 -1.79
C LEU A 240 0.48 15.78 -1.76
N HIS A 241 0.94 16.68 -2.63
CA HIS A 241 2.35 17.05 -2.87
C HIS A 241 3.23 15.96 -3.52
N GLY A 242 2.67 14.79 -3.84
CA GLY A 242 3.38 13.58 -4.22
C GLY A 242 3.71 13.41 -5.69
N ALA A 243 4.15 12.19 -6.04
CA ALA A 243 4.66 11.81 -7.35
C ALA A 243 3.57 11.77 -8.44
N GLY A 244 2.29 11.62 -8.05
CA GLY A 244 1.18 11.65 -9.00
C GLY A 244 0.95 13.00 -9.70
N ARG A 245 1.58 14.09 -9.23
CA ARG A 245 1.35 15.48 -9.66
C ARG A 245 1.46 15.75 -11.17
N VAL A 246 2.30 15.03 -11.87
CA VAL A 246 2.51 15.20 -13.31
C VAL A 246 1.83 14.09 -14.10
N ILE A 247 2.05 12.86 -13.68
CA ILE A 247 1.70 11.68 -14.48
C ILE A 247 0.18 11.39 -14.47
N ILE A 248 -0.54 11.63 -13.35
CA ILE A 248 -1.99 11.37 -13.26
C ILE A 248 -2.79 12.38 -14.10
N PRO A 249 -2.61 13.70 -13.98
CA PRO A 249 -3.30 14.64 -14.87
C PRO A 249 -3.00 14.37 -16.34
N ARG A 250 -1.75 14.02 -16.69
CA ARG A 250 -1.36 13.65 -18.05
C ARG A 250 -2.10 12.38 -18.50
N SER A 251 -2.18 11.34 -17.67
CA SER A 251 -2.91 10.12 -17.98
C SER A 251 -4.39 10.41 -18.27
N LEU A 252 -5.05 11.20 -17.41
CA LEU A 252 -6.44 11.59 -17.60
C LEU A 252 -6.66 12.34 -18.93
N GLN A 253 -5.77 13.27 -19.28
CA GLN A 253 -5.81 14.00 -20.56
C GLN A 253 -5.58 13.07 -21.75
N GLU A 254 -4.63 12.15 -21.66
CA GLU A 254 -4.33 11.19 -22.72
C GLU A 254 -5.45 10.15 -22.91
N TRP A 255 -6.29 9.92 -21.89
CA TRP A 255 -7.52 9.12 -22.01
C TRP A 255 -8.65 9.92 -22.67
N GLY A 256 -8.56 11.26 -22.74
CA GLY A 256 -9.53 12.11 -23.42
C GLY A 256 -10.35 13.03 -22.51
N PHE A 257 -10.10 13.05 -21.19
CA PHE A 257 -10.77 13.96 -20.28
C PHE A 257 -10.20 15.38 -20.41
N THR A 258 -11.05 16.36 -20.66
CA THR A 258 -10.64 17.74 -20.95
C THR A 258 -10.91 18.72 -19.80
N ASN A 259 -11.67 18.32 -18.78
CA ASN A 259 -12.10 19.17 -17.68
C ASN A 259 -11.52 18.68 -16.33
N VAL A 260 -10.17 18.67 -16.27
CA VAL A 260 -9.40 18.21 -15.11
C VAL A 260 -8.82 19.39 -14.36
N HIS A 261 -9.16 19.53 -13.08
CA HIS A 261 -8.74 20.60 -12.19
C HIS A 261 -7.86 20.06 -11.07
N CYS A 262 -6.63 20.55 -10.99
CA CYS A 262 -5.70 20.14 -9.94
C CYS A 262 -5.70 21.15 -8.78
N VAL A 263 -5.68 20.66 -7.54
CA VAL A 263 -5.57 21.49 -6.32
C VAL A 263 -4.21 22.16 -6.29
N LYS A 264 -4.15 23.46 -6.63
CA LYS A 264 -2.91 24.21 -6.90
C LYS A 264 -1.91 24.16 -5.75
N GLU A 265 -2.38 24.31 -4.53
CA GLU A 265 -1.56 24.32 -3.31
C GLU A 265 -0.87 22.95 -3.10
N GLN A 266 -1.49 21.86 -3.52
CA GLN A 266 -1.01 20.49 -3.35
C GLN A 266 -0.27 19.95 -4.57
N MET A 267 -0.24 20.69 -5.69
CA MET A 267 0.59 20.37 -6.85
C MET A 267 2.07 20.72 -6.67
N VAL A 268 2.41 21.43 -5.61
CA VAL A 268 3.79 21.80 -5.30
C VAL A 268 4.50 20.59 -4.67
N LYS A 269 5.67 20.23 -5.22
CA LYS A 269 6.55 19.21 -4.65
C LYS A 269 7.15 19.73 -3.33
N ASP A 270 6.70 19.19 -2.20
CA ASP A 270 7.19 19.60 -0.88
C ASP A 270 7.11 18.44 0.12
N GLY A 271 8.28 17.97 0.57
CA GLY A 271 8.40 16.90 1.55
C GLY A 271 7.95 17.26 2.97
N ASN A 272 7.65 18.54 3.24
CA ASN A 272 7.08 18.98 4.52
C ASN A 272 5.56 18.86 4.56
N PHE A 273 4.91 18.59 3.43
CA PHE A 273 3.44 18.48 3.32
C PHE A 273 2.69 19.65 4.00
N PRO A 274 2.93 20.93 3.58
CA PRO A 274 2.49 22.10 4.34
C PRO A 274 0.97 22.25 4.45
N THR A 275 0.20 21.51 3.66
CA THR A 275 -1.27 21.60 3.66
C THR A 275 -1.94 20.43 4.38
N VAL A 276 -1.18 19.42 4.84
CA VAL A 276 -1.71 18.23 5.49
C VAL A 276 -0.72 17.68 6.52
N ASP A 277 -1.20 17.24 7.66
CA ASP A 277 -0.36 16.60 8.68
C ASP A 277 0.06 15.18 8.26
N ARG A 278 -0.87 14.49 7.63
CA ARG A 278 -0.66 13.15 7.07
C ARG A 278 -1.14 13.12 5.62
N PRO A 279 -0.26 12.90 4.64
CA PRO A 279 -0.62 12.87 3.22
C PRO A 279 -1.26 11.52 2.84
N ASN A 280 -2.37 11.18 3.50
CA ASN A 280 -3.07 9.92 3.34
C ASN A 280 -4.48 10.17 2.78
N PRO A 281 -4.80 9.71 1.55
CA PRO A 281 -6.11 9.91 0.93
C PRO A 281 -7.27 9.18 1.62
N GLU A 282 -6.98 8.33 2.62
CA GLU A 282 -7.99 7.69 3.48
C GLU A 282 -8.55 8.67 4.53
N ILE A 283 -7.85 9.77 4.80
CA ILE A 283 -8.16 10.71 5.89
C ILE A 283 -8.92 11.91 5.31
N ALA A 284 -10.10 12.21 5.87
CA ALA A 284 -10.95 13.30 5.40
C ALA A 284 -10.24 14.67 5.40
N GLU A 285 -9.41 14.93 6.42
CA GLU A 285 -8.65 16.17 6.55
C GLU A 285 -7.69 16.39 5.39
N ALA A 286 -7.09 15.33 4.84
CA ALA A 286 -6.20 15.41 3.69
C ALA A 286 -6.93 15.87 2.42
N LEU A 287 -8.23 15.60 2.32
CA LEU A 287 -9.07 15.95 1.18
C LEU A 287 -9.74 17.33 1.30
N THR A 288 -9.51 18.07 2.37
CA THR A 288 -10.19 19.35 2.65
C THR A 288 -10.07 20.35 1.51
N LEU A 289 -8.86 20.57 0.97
CA LEU A 289 -8.66 21.50 -0.16
C LEU A 289 -9.28 20.97 -1.46
N GLY A 290 -9.19 19.68 -1.71
CA GLY A 290 -9.85 19.04 -2.84
C GLY A 290 -11.36 19.18 -2.78
N LEU A 291 -11.98 18.98 -1.62
CA LEU A 291 -13.42 19.17 -1.40
C LEU A 291 -13.85 20.64 -1.55
N ARG A 292 -13.00 21.60 -1.12
CA ARG A 292 -13.22 23.02 -1.36
C ARG A 292 -13.37 23.30 -2.86
N ASP A 293 -12.39 22.85 -3.65
CA ASP A 293 -12.35 23.08 -5.08
C ASP A 293 -13.46 22.31 -5.81
N ALA A 294 -13.73 21.06 -5.41
CA ALA A 294 -14.80 20.23 -5.95
C ALA A 294 -16.18 20.86 -5.74
N LYS A 295 -16.44 21.44 -4.57
CA LYS A 295 -17.68 22.18 -4.29
C LYS A 295 -17.79 23.46 -5.11
N ALA A 296 -16.70 24.23 -5.23
CA ALA A 296 -16.67 25.48 -5.98
C ALA A 296 -16.90 25.28 -7.48
N LEU A 297 -16.45 24.16 -8.04
CA LEU A 297 -16.56 23.81 -9.45
C LEU A 297 -17.82 22.96 -9.76
N ASP A 298 -18.60 22.62 -8.76
CA ASP A 298 -19.68 21.64 -8.88
C ASP A 298 -19.23 20.32 -9.54
N ALA A 299 -18.03 19.86 -9.16
CA ALA A 299 -17.38 18.73 -9.79
C ALA A 299 -18.18 17.42 -9.69
N ASP A 300 -17.95 16.51 -10.64
CA ASP A 300 -18.54 15.18 -10.65
C ASP A 300 -17.82 14.24 -9.67
N ILE A 301 -16.50 14.42 -9.51
CA ILE A 301 -15.67 13.59 -8.64
C ILE A 301 -14.44 14.35 -8.11
N LEU A 302 -14.01 14.02 -6.90
CA LEU A 302 -12.70 14.33 -6.33
C LEU A 302 -11.87 13.05 -6.26
N MET A 303 -10.65 13.09 -6.77
CA MET A 303 -9.65 12.03 -6.70
C MET A 303 -8.39 12.51 -5.97
N ALA A 304 -7.76 11.62 -5.22
CA ALA A 304 -6.51 11.89 -4.53
C ALA A 304 -5.56 10.70 -4.61
N SER A 305 -4.26 10.95 -4.70
CA SER A 305 -3.23 9.93 -4.52
C SER A 305 -2.30 10.27 -3.36
N ASP A 306 -1.72 9.26 -2.73
CA ASP A 306 -0.68 9.43 -1.71
C ASP A 306 0.68 9.83 -2.33
N PRO A 307 1.69 10.18 -1.51
CA PRO A 307 2.95 10.74 -2.03
C PRO A 307 3.71 9.89 -3.03
N ASP A 308 3.61 8.59 -2.99
CA ASP A 308 4.23 7.68 -3.96
C ASP A 308 3.23 7.11 -4.98
N ALA A 309 2.00 7.65 -5.00
CA ALA A 309 0.96 7.41 -5.98
C ALA A 309 0.67 5.90 -6.22
N ASP A 310 0.63 5.13 -5.13
CA ASP A 310 0.22 3.73 -5.15
C ASP A 310 -1.21 3.51 -4.59
N ARG A 311 -1.84 4.56 -4.00
CA ARG A 311 -3.22 4.53 -3.48
C ARG A 311 -4.08 5.61 -4.12
N VAL A 312 -5.37 5.30 -4.28
CA VAL A 312 -6.38 6.23 -4.80
C VAL A 312 -7.48 6.43 -3.79
N GLY A 313 -7.65 7.68 -3.29
CA GLY A 313 -8.82 8.10 -2.52
C GLY A 313 -9.81 8.85 -3.41
N MET A 314 -11.08 8.82 -3.04
CA MET A 314 -12.12 9.50 -3.80
C MET A 314 -13.24 10.02 -2.92
N ALA A 315 -13.89 11.08 -3.41
CA ALA A 315 -15.17 11.55 -2.90
C ALA A 315 -16.12 11.87 -4.04
N CYS A 316 -17.41 11.61 -3.84
CA CYS A 316 -18.47 11.90 -4.79
C CYS A 316 -19.71 12.44 -4.08
N LYS A 317 -20.70 12.90 -4.82
CA LYS A 317 -21.98 13.37 -4.26
C LYS A 317 -22.92 12.19 -4.00
N ASP A 318 -23.59 12.19 -2.84
CA ASP A 318 -24.73 11.30 -2.55
C ASP A 318 -26.00 11.77 -3.26
N SER A 319 -27.10 11.06 -3.06
CA SER A 319 -28.42 11.39 -3.65
C SER A 319 -29.00 12.75 -3.24
N ASN A 320 -28.45 13.38 -2.19
CA ASN A 320 -28.84 14.71 -1.73
C ASN A 320 -27.88 15.81 -2.21
N GLY A 321 -26.84 15.45 -2.99
CA GLY A 321 -25.78 16.36 -3.43
C GLY A 321 -24.71 16.61 -2.38
N GLU A 322 -24.69 15.87 -1.25
CA GLU A 322 -23.68 16.00 -0.22
C GLU A 322 -22.43 15.17 -0.57
N TRP A 323 -21.25 15.76 -0.39
CA TRP A 323 -20.00 15.07 -0.64
C TRP A 323 -19.71 14.00 0.42
N ILE A 324 -19.49 12.79 -0.03
CA ILE A 324 -19.12 11.64 0.79
C ILE A 324 -17.78 11.04 0.33
N LEU A 325 -17.02 10.53 1.27
CA LEU A 325 -15.80 9.76 0.99
C LEU A 325 -16.19 8.30 0.75
N ILE A 326 -15.62 7.72 -0.30
CA ILE A 326 -15.73 6.29 -0.60
C ILE A 326 -14.53 5.59 0.03
N ASN A 327 -14.76 4.59 0.87
CA ASN A 327 -13.68 3.86 1.53
C ASN A 327 -12.98 2.86 0.60
N GLY A 328 -11.84 2.29 1.04
CA GLY A 328 -11.03 1.40 0.21
C GLY A 328 -11.75 0.11 -0.19
N ASN A 329 -12.60 -0.46 0.67
CA ASN A 329 -13.44 -1.60 0.34
C ASN A 329 -14.44 -1.27 -0.77
N GLN A 330 -15.14 -0.14 -0.64
CA GLN A 330 -16.08 0.36 -1.65
C GLN A 330 -15.37 0.69 -2.97
N THR A 331 -14.18 1.28 -2.88
CA THR A 331 -13.32 1.57 -4.04
C THR A 331 -12.99 0.30 -4.81
N CYS A 332 -12.44 -0.71 -4.13
CA CYS A 332 -12.10 -2.00 -4.73
C CYS A 332 -13.34 -2.70 -5.32
N LEU A 333 -14.46 -2.63 -4.59
CA LEU A 333 -15.74 -3.18 -5.03
C LEU A 333 -16.24 -2.57 -6.34
N ILE A 334 -16.23 -1.24 -6.45
CA ILE A 334 -16.66 -0.50 -7.65
C ILE A 334 -15.77 -0.84 -8.84
N PHE A 335 -14.45 -0.86 -8.65
CA PHE A 335 -13.50 -1.19 -9.71
C PHE A 335 -13.73 -2.60 -10.25
N LEU A 336 -13.77 -3.60 -9.38
CA LEU A 336 -13.93 -5.00 -9.80
C LEU A 336 -15.30 -5.25 -10.43
N TRP A 337 -16.35 -4.67 -9.86
CA TRP A 337 -17.68 -4.75 -10.47
C TRP A 337 -17.68 -4.18 -11.89
N TYR A 338 -17.10 -2.98 -12.07
CA TYR A 338 -17.05 -2.33 -13.38
C TYR A 338 -16.24 -3.15 -14.39
N ILE A 339 -15.04 -3.58 -14.02
CA ILE A 339 -14.16 -4.38 -14.87
C ILE A 339 -14.90 -5.63 -15.35
N ILE A 340 -15.49 -6.40 -14.43
CA ILE A 340 -16.15 -7.66 -14.74
C ILE A 340 -17.38 -7.42 -15.64
N THR A 341 -18.29 -6.56 -15.21
CA THR A 341 -19.59 -6.40 -15.88
C THR A 341 -19.45 -5.75 -17.26
N ASN A 342 -18.57 -4.76 -17.41
CA ASN A 342 -18.39 -4.09 -18.69
C ASN A 342 -17.53 -4.91 -19.67
N ARG A 343 -16.52 -5.66 -19.21
CA ARG A 343 -15.83 -6.62 -20.06
C ARG A 343 -16.79 -7.71 -20.57
N GLN A 344 -17.69 -8.20 -19.73
CA GLN A 344 -18.73 -9.14 -20.15
C GLN A 344 -19.66 -8.53 -21.20
N ALA A 345 -20.17 -7.33 -20.94
CA ALA A 345 -21.08 -6.62 -21.85
C ALA A 345 -20.43 -6.36 -23.23
N LEU A 346 -19.12 -6.14 -23.26
CA LEU A 346 -18.35 -5.90 -24.49
C LEU A 346 -17.76 -7.17 -25.10
N GLY A 347 -18.05 -8.36 -24.54
CA GLY A 347 -17.53 -9.65 -25.03
C GLY A 347 -16.01 -9.79 -24.86
N LYS A 348 -15.40 -9.09 -23.92
CA LYS A 348 -13.95 -9.08 -23.65
C LYS A 348 -13.51 -10.07 -22.57
N MET A 349 -14.46 -10.76 -21.92
CA MET A 349 -14.14 -11.78 -20.90
C MET A 349 -13.72 -13.10 -21.51
N THR A 350 -12.80 -13.76 -20.86
CA THR A 350 -12.34 -15.11 -21.22
C THR A 350 -12.44 -16.05 -20.02
N PRO A 351 -12.49 -17.40 -20.24
CA PRO A 351 -12.48 -18.37 -19.13
C PRO A 351 -11.18 -18.39 -18.31
N LYS A 352 -10.14 -17.67 -18.75
CA LYS A 352 -8.85 -17.57 -18.07
C LYS A 352 -8.78 -16.37 -17.14
N ASP A 353 -9.77 -15.48 -17.17
CA ASP A 353 -9.77 -14.24 -16.40
C ASP A 353 -10.04 -14.52 -14.93
N TYR A 354 -9.30 -13.88 -14.06
CA TYR A 354 -9.48 -13.98 -12.61
C TYR A 354 -9.19 -12.65 -11.91
N ILE A 355 -9.72 -12.53 -10.70
CA ILE A 355 -9.50 -11.40 -9.80
C ILE A 355 -8.84 -11.85 -8.50
N VAL A 356 -8.21 -10.90 -7.79
CA VAL A 356 -7.59 -11.15 -6.49
C VAL A 356 -8.05 -10.12 -5.48
N LYS A 357 -8.35 -10.55 -4.25
CA LYS A 357 -8.55 -9.65 -3.11
C LYS A 357 -7.79 -10.15 -1.88
N THR A 358 -7.55 -9.27 -0.90
CA THR A 358 -7.01 -9.75 0.37
C THR A 358 -8.10 -10.41 1.23
N ILE A 359 -7.68 -11.29 2.13
CA ILE A 359 -8.60 -11.99 3.07
C ILE A 359 -9.38 -11.03 3.98
N VAL A 360 -8.94 -9.78 4.13
CA VAL A 360 -9.62 -8.76 4.94
C VAL A 360 -10.45 -7.77 4.11
N THR A 361 -10.34 -7.80 2.80
CA THR A 361 -11.19 -7.00 1.89
C THR A 361 -12.60 -7.58 1.84
N THR A 362 -13.59 -6.74 1.57
CA THR A 362 -15.03 -7.06 1.63
C THR A 362 -15.43 -8.34 0.89
N GLU A 363 -16.31 -9.13 1.50
CA GLU A 363 -16.88 -10.36 0.91
C GLU A 363 -17.97 -10.10 -0.15
N VAL A 364 -18.37 -8.86 -0.38
CA VAL A 364 -19.27 -8.50 -1.49
C VAL A 364 -18.61 -8.81 -2.84
N ILE A 365 -17.27 -8.65 -2.92
CA ILE A 365 -16.50 -9.05 -4.12
C ILE A 365 -16.65 -10.54 -4.42
N ALA A 366 -16.66 -11.39 -3.38
CA ALA A 366 -16.89 -12.83 -3.54
C ALA A 366 -18.31 -13.13 -4.07
N GLN A 367 -19.32 -12.32 -3.70
CA GLN A 367 -20.67 -12.46 -4.25
C GLN A 367 -20.72 -12.06 -5.74
N ILE A 368 -19.99 -11.00 -6.12
CA ILE A 368 -19.85 -10.62 -7.53
C ILE A 368 -19.19 -11.76 -8.31
N ALA A 369 -18.05 -12.25 -7.86
CA ALA A 369 -17.30 -13.32 -8.53
C ALA A 369 -18.16 -14.58 -8.71
N LYS A 370 -18.89 -14.96 -7.67
CA LYS A 370 -19.81 -16.12 -7.71
C LYS A 370 -20.95 -15.91 -8.73
N LYS A 371 -21.60 -14.75 -8.69
CA LYS A 371 -22.75 -14.46 -9.59
C LYS A 371 -22.32 -14.29 -11.04
N GLN A 372 -21.15 -13.74 -11.28
CA GLN A 372 -20.59 -13.50 -12.60
C GLN A 372 -19.73 -14.67 -13.12
N HIS A 373 -19.62 -15.77 -12.36
CA HIS A 373 -18.87 -16.97 -12.70
C HIS A 373 -17.40 -16.72 -13.07
N ILE A 374 -16.75 -15.78 -12.33
CA ILE A 374 -15.33 -15.48 -12.48
C ILE A 374 -14.52 -16.14 -11.34
N GLU A 375 -13.33 -16.62 -11.65
CA GLU A 375 -12.40 -17.10 -10.63
C GLU A 375 -11.95 -15.94 -9.75
N MET A 376 -12.03 -16.13 -8.42
CA MET A 376 -11.50 -15.20 -7.43
C MET A 376 -10.50 -15.91 -6.53
N ARG A 377 -9.41 -15.24 -6.21
CA ARG A 377 -8.40 -15.73 -5.29
C ARG A 377 -8.30 -14.79 -4.09
N ASP A 378 -8.16 -15.40 -2.92
CA ASP A 378 -7.84 -14.70 -1.67
C ASP A 378 -6.33 -14.79 -1.39
N CYS A 379 -5.72 -13.68 -0.99
CA CYS A 379 -4.33 -13.64 -0.55
C CYS A 379 -4.20 -12.91 0.79
N TYR A 380 -3.02 -12.95 1.40
CA TYR A 380 -2.76 -12.17 2.61
C TYR A 380 -2.77 -10.67 2.35
N THR A 381 -2.90 -9.86 3.41
CA THR A 381 -2.79 -8.40 3.37
C THR A 381 -1.37 -7.98 2.97
N GLY A 382 -1.29 -7.02 2.07
CA GLY A 382 -0.05 -6.53 1.47
C GLY A 382 -0.01 -6.87 -0.01
N PHE A 383 0.15 -5.84 -0.85
CA PHE A 383 0.01 -5.97 -2.32
C PHE A 383 1.02 -6.96 -2.94
N LYS A 384 2.15 -7.18 -2.27
CA LYS A 384 3.13 -8.21 -2.64
C LYS A 384 2.50 -9.61 -2.77
N TRP A 385 1.42 -9.89 -2.05
CA TRP A 385 0.70 -11.16 -2.15
C TRP A 385 -0.22 -11.22 -3.36
N ILE A 386 -0.82 -10.08 -3.75
CA ILE A 386 -1.53 -9.97 -5.03
C ILE A 386 -0.53 -10.18 -6.17
N ALA A 387 0.62 -9.53 -6.12
CA ALA A 387 1.70 -9.71 -7.10
C ALA A 387 2.19 -11.18 -7.17
N HIS A 388 2.27 -11.85 -6.02
CA HIS A 388 2.60 -13.29 -5.96
C HIS A 388 1.56 -14.16 -6.70
N GLU A 389 0.25 -13.92 -6.49
CA GLU A 389 -0.81 -14.61 -7.22
C GLU A 389 -0.73 -14.38 -8.75
N ILE A 390 -0.35 -13.15 -9.15
CA ILE A 390 -0.11 -12.83 -10.56
C ILE A 390 1.08 -13.65 -11.10
N ALA A 391 2.20 -13.66 -10.39
CA ALA A 391 3.40 -14.40 -10.79
C ALA A 391 3.16 -15.91 -10.92
N LEU A 392 2.39 -16.52 -10.01
CA LEU A 392 2.03 -17.94 -10.05
C LEU A 392 1.27 -18.35 -11.30
N THR A 393 0.59 -17.43 -11.96
CA THR A 393 -0.29 -17.71 -13.09
C THR A 393 0.14 -17.03 -14.38
N GLU A 394 1.28 -16.36 -14.38
CA GLU A 394 1.82 -15.64 -15.54
C GLU A 394 1.89 -16.57 -16.76
N GLY A 395 1.36 -16.13 -17.90
CA GLY A 395 1.27 -16.91 -19.14
C GLY A 395 0.21 -18.03 -19.17
N GLN A 396 -0.46 -18.32 -18.05
CA GLN A 396 -1.50 -19.35 -17.95
C GLN A 396 -2.91 -18.77 -17.83
N LYS A 397 -3.07 -17.74 -17.01
CA LYS A 397 -4.33 -17.03 -16.73
C LYS A 397 -4.15 -15.54 -16.92
N ASN A 398 -5.26 -14.81 -16.96
CA ASN A 398 -5.29 -13.37 -17.15
C ASN A 398 -5.79 -12.72 -15.84
N TYR A 399 -4.91 -12.06 -15.13
CA TYR A 399 -5.30 -11.19 -14.04
C TYR A 399 -5.96 -9.93 -14.60
N ILE A 400 -7.21 -9.64 -14.20
CA ILE A 400 -7.94 -8.48 -14.70
C ILE A 400 -8.12 -7.39 -13.66
N GLY A 401 -7.87 -7.67 -12.39
CA GLY A 401 -7.93 -6.67 -11.33
C GLY A 401 -7.90 -7.28 -9.94
N GLY A 402 -7.47 -6.46 -8.98
CA GLY A 402 -7.47 -6.80 -7.56
C GLY A 402 -7.04 -5.63 -6.69
N GLY A 403 -7.35 -5.73 -5.40
CA GLY A 403 -7.06 -4.64 -4.51
C GLY A 403 -7.17 -4.98 -3.03
N GLU A 404 -6.87 -3.96 -2.25
CA GLU A 404 -6.86 -3.99 -0.80
C GLU A 404 -7.89 -3.02 -0.23
N GLU A 405 -8.36 -3.30 0.99
CA GLU A 405 -9.21 -2.40 1.76
C GLU A 405 -8.55 -1.04 2.06
N SER A 406 -7.22 -0.98 1.95
CA SER A 406 -6.39 0.20 2.21
C SER A 406 -6.12 1.04 0.95
N TYR A 407 -7.13 1.16 0.05
CA TYR A 407 -7.12 2.05 -1.13
C TYR A 407 -6.11 1.68 -2.22
N GLY A 408 -5.44 0.54 -2.13
CA GLY A 408 -4.54 0.02 -3.16
C GLY A 408 -5.30 -0.80 -4.18
N PHE A 409 -5.12 -0.52 -5.47
CA PHE A 409 -5.74 -1.23 -6.59
C PHE A 409 -4.77 -1.38 -7.76
N LEU A 410 -4.92 -2.46 -8.51
CA LEU A 410 -4.24 -2.69 -9.78
C LEU A 410 -5.22 -3.32 -10.76
N ALA A 411 -5.34 -2.73 -11.94
CA ALA A 411 -6.00 -3.33 -13.10
C ALA A 411 -4.93 -3.81 -14.08
N GLU A 412 -5.10 -5.02 -14.62
CA GLU A 412 -4.12 -5.68 -15.48
C GLU A 412 -2.78 -5.97 -14.77
N ASP A 413 -1.84 -6.60 -15.46
CA ASP A 413 -0.62 -7.13 -14.82
C ASP A 413 0.69 -6.53 -15.37
N PHE A 414 0.62 -5.37 -16.02
CA PHE A 414 1.79 -4.71 -16.59
C PHE A 414 2.77 -4.17 -15.54
N VAL A 415 2.30 -3.96 -14.31
CA VAL A 415 3.10 -3.69 -13.10
C VAL A 415 2.82 -4.74 -12.02
N ARG A 416 3.59 -4.74 -10.93
CA ARG A 416 3.47 -5.70 -9.82
C ARG A 416 3.31 -5.03 -8.46
N ASP A 417 2.83 -3.80 -8.45
CA ASP A 417 2.44 -3.07 -7.23
C ASP A 417 1.15 -2.29 -7.52
N LYS A 418 0.53 -1.73 -6.49
CA LYS A 418 -0.63 -0.87 -6.58
C LYS A 418 -0.35 0.30 -7.52
N ASP A 419 -1.33 0.69 -8.30
CA ASP A 419 -1.17 1.71 -9.33
C ASP A 419 -2.28 2.75 -9.28
N ALA A 420 -2.01 3.90 -8.63
CA ALA A 420 -2.95 5.00 -8.59
C ALA A 420 -3.09 5.72 -9.94
N VAL A 421 -2.14 5.59 -10.87
CA VAL A 421 -2.22 6.25 -12.19
C VAL A 421 -3.28 5.58 -13.03
N SER A 422 -3.21 4.26 -13.20
CA SER A 422 -4.23 3.49 -13.91
C SER A 422 -5.56 3.50 -13.15
N ALA A 423 -5.54 3.44 -11.81
CA ALA A 423 -6.75 3.48 -11.00
C ALA A 423 -7.49 4.83 -11.12
N CYS A 424 -6.81 5.98 -11.10
CA CYS A 424 -7.47 7.28 -11.32
C CYS A 424 -8.09 7.37 -12.72
N SER A 425 -7.39 6.89 -13.74
CA SER A 425 -7.89 6.90 -15.11
C SER A 425 -9.11 5.99 -15.29
N LEU A 426 -9.06 4.78 -14.72
CA LEU A 426 -10.20 3.86 -14.71
C LEU A 426 -11.38 4.42 -13.87
N LEU A 427 -11.09 5.08 -12.75
CA LEU A 427 -12.12 5.74 -11.94
C LEU A 427 -12.84 6.84 -12.71
N ALA A 428 -12.11 7.63 -13.52
CA ALA A 428 -12.70 8.62 -14.40
C ALA A 428 -13.61 7.99 -15.47
N GLU A 429 -13.20 6.84 -16.04
CA GLU A 429 -14.05 6.05 -16.96
C GLU A 429 -15.32 5.53 -16.26
N ILE A 430 -15.20 5.03 -15.02
CA ILE A 430 -16.35 4.56 -14.23
C ILE A 430 -17.32 5.72 -13.95
N CYS A 431 -16.81 6.90 -13.60
CA CYS A 431 -17.65 8.09 -13.42
C CYS A 431 -18.32 8.54 -14.72
N ALA A 432 -17.58 8.50 -15.84
CA ALA A 432 -18.14 8.78 -17.16
C ALA A 432 -19.26 7.78 -17.51
N TYR A 433 -19.07 6.49 -17.24
CA TYR A 433 -20.09 5.46 -17.42
C TYR A 433 -21.33 5.70 -16.54
N ALA A 434 -21.16 6.10 -15.28
CA ALA A 434 -22.26 6.45 -14.42
C ALA A 434 -23.05 7.65 -14.99
N LYS A 435 -22.33 8.72 -15.32
CA LYS A 435 -22.91 9.96 -15.86
C LYS A 435 -23.64 9.73 -17.19
N ASP A 436 -23.11 8.88 -18.07
CA ASP A 436 -23.73 8.50 -19.34
C ASP A 436 -25.08 7.78 -19.14
N LYS A 437 -25.28 7.15 -17.99
CA LYS A 437 -26.54 6.54 -17.55
C LYS A 437 -27.41 7.43 -16.68
N GLY A 438 -27.07 8.72 -16.52
CA GLY A 438 -27.77 9.65 -15.66
C GLY A 438 -27.63 9.32 -14.15
N LYS A 439 -26.53 8.66 -13.76
CA LYS A 439 -26.21 8.24 -12.40
C LYS A 439 -24.95 8.90 -11.88
N THR A 440 -24.79 8.93 -10.57
CA THR A 440 -23.54 9.26 -9.88
C THR A 440 -22.76 7.98 -9.54
N LEU A 441 -21.52 8.12 -9.10
CA LEU A 441 -20.74 7.00 -8.56
C LEU A 441 -21.40 6.38 -7.31
N TYR A 442 -22.04 7.23 -6.49
CA TYR A 442 -22.84 6.78 -5.35
C TYR A 442 -24.01 5.88 -5.78
N ASP A 443 -24.72 6.26 -6.84
CA ASP A 443 -25.84 5.46 -7.34
C ASP A 443 -25.37 4.09 -7.85
N LEU A 444 -24.18 4.01 -8.48
CA LEU A 444 -23.58 2.74 -8.87
C LEU A 444 -23.26 1.86 -7.64
N LEU A 445 -22.73 2.46 -6.57
CA LEU A 445 -22.47 1.73 -5.33
C LEU A 445 -23.79 1.19 -4.73
N MET A 446 -24.87 1.97 -4.77
CA MET A 446 -26.19 1.51 -4.31
C MET A 446 -26.73 0.36 -5.17
N ASP A 447 -26.57 0.43 -6.48
CA ASP A 447 -26.95 -0.66 -7.39
C ASP A 447 -26.17 -1.96 -7.06
N ILE A 448 -24.87 -1.85 -6.80
CA ILE A 448 -24.02 -2.98 -6.42
C ILE A 448 -24.51 -3.60 -5.10
N TYR A 449 -24.80 -2.79 -4.10
CA TYR A 449 -25.31 -3.28 -2.82
C TYR A 449 -26.70 -3.93 -2.93
N LEU A 450 -27.58 -3.40 -3.77
CA LEU A 450 -28.89 -3.98 -4.02
C LEU A 450 -28.79 -5.33 -4.75
N GLU A 451 -27.82 -5.47 -5.64
CA GLU A 451 -27.67 -6.68 -6.45
C GLU A 451 -26.86 -7.79 -5.76
N TYR A 452 -25.82 -7.43 -4.97
CA TYR A 452 -24.86 -8.39 -4.40
C TYR A 452 -24.88 -8.45 -2.88
N GLY A 453 -25.61 -7.56 -2.22
CA GLY A 453 -25.74 -7.46 -0.77
C GLY A 453 -24.94 -6.29 -0.19
N PHE A 454 -25.51 -5.66 0.83
CA PHE A 454 -24.87 -4.58 1.59
C PHE A 454 -23.91 -5.14 2.65
N SER A 455 -22.75 -4.53 2.76
CA SER A 455 -21.86 -4.67 3.92
C SER A 455 -21.29 -3.32 4.36
N GLU A 456 -21.03 -3.20 5.65
CA GLU A 456 -20.27 -2.09 6.25
C GLU A 456 -19.01 -2.66 6.88
N GLU A 457 -17.86 -2.12 6.47
CA GLU A 457 -16.56 -2.53 6.96
C GLU A 457 -15.98 -1.47 7.90
N HIS A 458 -15.40 -1.91 9.00
CA HIS A 458 -14.74 -1.03 9.97
C HIS A 458 -13.43 -1.64 10.48
N THR A 459 -12.38 -0.82 10.54
CA THR A 459 -11.08 -1.24 11.08
C THR A 459 -10.85 -0.61 12.44
N VAL A 460 -10.61 -1.44 13.46
CA VAL A 460 -10.22 -1.01 14.80
C VAL A 460 -8.72 -1.23 14.99
N ASN A 461 -7.99 -0.17 15.31
CA ASN A 461 -6.58 -0.24 15.66
C ASN A 461 -6.43 -0.16 17.18
N VAL A 462 -5.81 -1.18 17.78
CA VAL A 462 -5.49 -1.20 19.21
C VAL A 462 -3.99 -1.09 19.36
N GLU A 463 -3.53 0.04 19.88
CA GLU A 463 -2.12 0.29 20.14
C GLU A 463 -1.78 -0.05 21.59
N ARG A 464 -0.63 -0.68 21.80
CA ARG A 464 -0.08 -1.04 23.11
C ARG A 464 1.40 -0.66 23.12
N PRO A 465 1.76 0.57 23.55
CA PRO A 465 3.14 1.05 23.48
C PRO A 465 4.13 0.22 24.31
N GLY A 466 5.35 0.12 23.80
CA GLY A 466 6.46 -0.51 24.52
C GLY A 466 6.50 -2.05 24.44
N LYS A 467 7.51 -2.62 25.09
CA LYS A 467 7.74 -4.07 25.08
C LYS A 467 6.59 -4.85 25.75
N SER A 468 6.10 -4.36 26.89
CA SER A 468 4.94 -4.96 27.57
C SER A 468 3.70 -5.00 26.68
N GLY A 469 3.48 -3.95 25.86
CA GLY A 469 2.37 -3.91 24.94
C GLY A 469 2.50 -4.93 23.81
N ALA A 470 3.70 -5.17 23.30
CA ALA A 470 3.93 -6.23 22.33
C ALA A 470 3.64 -7.62 22.92
N ASP A 471 4.03 -7.87 24.18
CA ASP A 471 3.75 -9.12 24.89
C ASP A 471 2.24 -9.29 25.15
N GLU A 472 1.52 -8.22 25.48
CA GLU A 472 0.05 -8.21 25.61
C GLU A 472 -0.63 -8.60 24.30
N ILE A 473 -0.21 -8.04 23.18
CA ILE A 473 -0.76 -8.37 21.84
C ILE A 473 -0.54 -9.86 21.53
N GLN A 474 0.65 -10.37 21.79
CA GLN A 474 0.93 -11.81 21.60
C GLN A 474 0.07 -12.67 22.52
N GLN A 475 -0.18 -12.22 23.74
CA GLN A 475 -1.07 -12.94 24.65
C GLN A 475 -2.54 -12.90 24.19
N MET A 476 -3.01 -11.77 23.64
CA MET A 476 -4.35 -11.69 23.02
C MET A 476 -4.50 -12.72 21.89
N MET A 477 -3.52 -12.82 20.99
CA MET A 477 -3.56 -13.80 19.90
C MET A 477 -3.56 -15.24 20.41
N ARG A 478 -2.76 -15.56 21.45
CA ARG A 478 -2.79 -16.89 22.09
C ARG A 478 -4.16 -17.19 22.70
N ASN A 479 -4.76 -16.21 23.39
CA ASN A 479 -6.08 -16.37 24.00
C ASN A 479 -7.16 -16.63 22.94
N PHE A 480 -7.14 -15.89 21.84
CA PHE A 480 -8.09 -16.09 20.73
C PHE A 480 -7.93 -17.47 20.05
N ARG A 481 -6.74 -18.06 20.06
CA ARG A 481 -6.52 -19.43 19.55
C ARG A 481 -6.98 -20.50 20.53
N THR A 482 -6.70 -20.32 21.82
CA THR A 482 -7.06 -21.33 22.85
C THR A 482 -8.53 -21.27 23.20
N THR A 483 -9.14 -20.10 23.15
CA THR A 483 -10.55 -19.87 23.50
C THR A 483 -11.17 -18.94 22.44
N PRO A 484 -11.44 -19.46 21.23
CA PRO A 484 -12.03 -18.66 20.17
C PRO A 484 -13.42 -18.18 20.56
N PRO A 485 -13.82 -16.95 20.18
CA PRO A 485 -15.15 -16.45 20.44
C PRO A 485 -16.21 -17.33 19.75
N THR A 486 -17.26 -17.69 20.45
CA THR A 486 -18.41 -18.45 19.93
C THR A 486 -19.56 -17.54 19.51
N ASN A 487 -19.54 -16.27 19.94
CA ASN A 487 -20.51 -15.25 19.61
C ASN A 487 -19.82 -13.90 19.44
N LEU A 488 -20.22 -13.15 18.42
CA LEU A 488 -19.72 -11.82 18.10
C LEU A 488 -20.90 -10.88 17.85
N GLY A 489 -21.10 -9.91 18.74
CA GLY A 489 -22.18 -8.93 18.64
C GLY A 489 -23.57 -9.55 18.52
N GLY A 490 -23.82 -10.65 19.24
CA GLY A 490 -25.10 -11.38 19.24
C GLY A 490 -25.23 -12.46 18.16
N SER A 491 -24.26 -12.61 17.26
CA SER A 491 -24.28 -13.63 16.19
C SER A 491 -23.35 -14.78 16.47
N THR A 492 -23.83 -16.01 16.23
CA THR A 492 -23.07 -17.24 16.47
C THR A 492 -21.96 -17.39 15.43
N VAL A 493 -20.74 -17.68 15.90
CA VAL A 493 -19.61 -18.03 15.03
C VAL A 493 -19.83 -19.45 14.48
N CYS A 494 -19.80 -19.60 13.16
CA CYS A 494 -20.03 -20.87 12.48
C CYS A 494 -18.78 -21.43 11.78
N LEU A 495 -17.75 -20.58 11.57
CA LEU A 495 -16.47 -20.99 11.00
C LEU A 495 -15.38 -20.06 11.55
N TRP A 496 -14.24 -20.64 11.93
CA TRP A 496 -13.06 -19.86 12.23
C TRP A 496 -11.82 -20.41 11.52
N LYS A 497 -10.92 -19.52 11.12
CA LYS A 497 -9.70 -19.82 10.38
C LYS A 497 -8.49 -19.36 11.17
N ASP A 498 -7.53 -20.24 11.36
CA ASP A 498 -6.20 -19.93 11.91
C ASP A 498 -5.17 -20.08 10.79
N TYR A 499 -4.67 -18.95 10.30
CA TYR A 499 -3.68 -18.93 9.24
C TYR A 499 -2.25 -19.23 9.71
N GLU A 500 -2.00 -19.28 11.02
CA GLU A 500 -0.73 -19.76 11.56
C GLU A 500 -0.68 -21.30 11.52
N ALA A 501 -1.78 -21.94 11.87
CA ALA A 501 -1.94 -23.41 11.77
C ALA A 501 -2.31 -23.88 10.36
N LEU A 502 -2.75 -22.96 9.47
CA LEU A 502 -3.35 -23.26 8.16
C LEU A 502 -4.55 -24.20 8.25
N GLU A 503 -5.40 -23.97 9.28
CA GLU A 503 -6.59 -24.76 9.55
C GLU A 503 -7.86 -23.89 9.63
N ALA A 504 -8.96 -24.40 9.08
CA ALA A 504 -10.30 -23.87 9.28
C ALA A 504 -11.12 -24.88 10.09
N THR A 505 -11.86 -24.40 11.09
CA THR A 505 -12.71 -25.22 11.96
C THR A 505 -14.15 -24.73 11.88
N ASP A 506 -15.09 -25.61 11.58
CA ASP A 506 -16.52 -25.29 11.53
C ASP A 506 -17.20 -25.41 12.91
N ALA A 507 -18.50 -25.07 12.98
CA ALA A 507 -19.29 -25.12 14.21
C ALA A 507 -19.41 -26.53 14.82
N THR A 508 -19.13 -27.60 14.06
CA THR A 508 -19.13 -29.00 14.56
C THR A 508 -17.78 -29.42 15.11
N GLY A 509 -16.74 -28.56 14.96
CA GLY A 509 -15.35 -28.88 15.32
C GLY A 509 -14.59 -29.61 14.21
N THR A 510 -15.19 -29.75 13.02
CA THR A 510 -14.52 -30.38 11.87
C THR A 510 -13.44 -29.45 11.33
N LYS A 511 -12.22 -29.97 11.18
CA LYS A 511 -11.07 -29.24 10.69
C LYS A 511 -10.81 -29.52 9.21
N THR A 512 -10.51 -28.47 8.45
CA THR A 512 -10.10 -28.53 7.06
C THR A 512 -8.82 -27.72 6.85
N LYS A 513 -7.99 -28.12 5.89
CA LYS A 513 -6.74 -27.41 5.58
C LYS A 513 -7.02 -26.15 4.77
N ILE A 514 -6.34 -25.05 5.13
CA ILE A 514 -6.29 -23.82 4.32
C ILE A 514 -5.07 -23.88 3.40
N THR A 515 -5.26 -23.60 2.12
CA THR A 515 -4.16 -23.50 1.15
C THR A 515 -3.73 -22.04 1.04
N MET A 516 -2.56 -21.71 1.58
CA MET A 516 -1.93 -20.40 1.48
C MET A 516 -0.41 -20.59 1.26
N PRO A 517 0.30 -19.58 0.70
CA PRO A 517 1.73 -19.69 0.38
C PRO A 517 2.63 -19.99 1.58
N GLU A 518 2.30 -19.41 2.73
CA GLU A 518 3.01 -19.58 4.01
C GLU A 518 2.07 -19.41 5.19
N SER A 519 2.51 -19.72 6.39
CA SER A 519 1.75 -19.41 7.61
C SER A 519 1.78 -17.91 7.93
N SER A 520 0.71 -17.38 8.52
CA SER A 520 0.62 -15.97 8.93
C SER A 520 -0.16 -15.84 10.24
N ASN A 521 0.28 -14.95 11.11
CA ASN A 521 -0.38 -14.70 12.39
C ASN A 521 -1.68 -13.91 12.21
N VAL A 522 -2.68 -14.54 11.59
CA VAL A 522 -4.02 -14.01 11.32
C VAL A 522 -5.07 -15.00 11.79
N LEU A 523 -6.14 -14.50 12.40
CA LEU A 523 -7.35 -15.26 12.72
C LEU A 523 -8.55 -14.61 12.04
N GLN A 524 -9.51 -15.42 11.60
CA GLN A 524 -10.79 -14.95 11.08
C GLN A 524 -11.95 -15.75 11.69
N TRP A 525 -13.03 -15.06 12.01
CA TRP A 525 -14.30 -15.64 12.45
C TRP A 525 -15.42 -15.23 11.52
N PHE A 526 -16.24 -16.19 11.13
CA PHE A 526 -17.42 -16.00 10.30
C PHE A 526 -18.66 -16.40 11.10
N CYS A 527 -19.65 -15.52 11.11
CA CYS A 527 -20.91 -15.75 11.81
C CYS A 527 -22.02 -16.20 10.87
N THR A 528 -23.07 -16.79 11.43
CA THR A 528 -24.24 -17.31 10.70
C THR A 528 -25.00 -16.26 9.89
N ASP A 529 -24.90 -14.99 10.24
CA ASP A 529 -25.51 -13.86 9.55
C ASP A 529 -24.60 -13.19 8.51
N GLY A 530 -23.42 -13.78 8.27
CA GLY A 530 -22.45 -13.29 7.31
C GLY A 530 -21.47 -12.23 7.85
N THR A 531 -21.55 -11.90 9.14
CA THR A 531 -20.53 -11.08 9.81
C THR A 531 -19.17 -11.77 9.74
N LYS A 532 -18.12 -11.03 9.39
CA LYS A 532 -16.73 -11.50 9.38
C LYS A 532 -15.89 -10.60 10.28
N VAL A 533 -15.08 -11.19 11.14
CA VAL A 533 -14.06 -10.47 11.92
C VAL A 533 -12.71 -11.10 11.67
N SER A 534 -11.74 -10.28 11.27
CA SER A 534 -10.35 -10.71 11.08
C SER A 534 -9.46 -9.97 12.07
N VAL A 535 -8.50 -10.67 12.67
CA VAL A 535 -7.55 -10.06 13.60
C VAL A 535 -6.12 -10.35 13.18
N ARG A 536 -5.28 -9.30 13.19
CA ARG A 536 -3.89 -9.38 12.75
C ARG A 536 -3.02 -8.42 13.57
N PRO A 537 -1.99 -8.89 14.27
CA PRO A 537 -0.98 -8.03 14.86
C PRO A 537 -0.09 -7.41 13.78
N SER A 538 0.41 -6.20 14.02
CA SER A 538 1.44 -5.60 13.16
C SER A 538 2.77 -6.33 13.36
N GLY A 539 3.50 -6.55 12.25
CA GLY A 539 4.86 -7.12 12.32
C GLY A 539 5.93 -6.13 12.76
N THR A 540 5.66 -4.82 12.67
CA THR A 540 6.67 -3.76 12.86
C THR A 540 6.36 -2.80 14.00
N GLU A 541 5.12 -2.76 14.47
CA GLU A 541 4.64 -1.82 15.48
C GLU A 541 3.85 -2.57 16.56
N PRO A 542 3.87 -2.10 17.82
CA PRO A 542 3.10 -2.72 18.90
C PRO A 542 1.61 -2.36 18.80
N LYS A 543 0.97 -2.80 17.73
CA LYS A 543 -0.45 -2.64 17.46
C LYS A 543 -1.07 -3.90 16.88
N ILE A 544 -2.37 -4.08 17.10
CA ILE A 544 -3.19 -5.13 16.54
C ILE A 544 -4.40 -4.52 15.84
N LYS A 545 -4.75 -5.04 14.67
CA LYS A 545 -5.87 -4.57 13.85
C LYS A 545 -6.98 -5.59 13.86
N PHE A 546 -8.21 -5.10 14.02
CA PHE A 546 -9.42 -5.87 13.83
C PHE A 546 -10.17 -5.31 12.62
N TYR A 547 -10.42 -6.15 11.64
CA TYR A 547 -11.23 -5.83 10.46
C TYR A 547 -12.59 -6.47 10.66
N ILE A 548 -13.62 -5.65 10.80
CA ILE A 548 -14.99 -6.06 11.08
C ILE A 548 -15.84 -5.77 9.87
N GLU A 549 -16.50 -6.78 9.31
CA GLU A 549 -17.46 -6.67 8.22
C GLU A 549 -18.81 -7.13 8.71
N VAL A 550 -19.82 -6.27 8.63
CA VAL A 550 -21.21 -6.54 9.02
C VAL A 550 -22.12 -6.44 7.83
N LYS A 551 -22.94 -7.45 7.60
CA LYS A 551 -23.95 -7.48 6.53
C LYS A 551 -25.31 -7.10 7.05
N ASP A 552 -26.10 -6.43 6.19
CA ASP A 552 -27.51 -6.14 6.44
C ASP A 552 -28.32 -6.28 5.15
N LYS A 553 -29.63 -6.31 5.25
CA LYS A 553 -30.53 -6.42 4.10
C LYS A 553 -30.97 -5.02 3.68
N MET A 554 -30.51 -4.61 2.50
CA MET A 554 -30.91 -3.39 1.82
C MET A 554 -31.90 -3.75 0.70
N GLN A 555 -33.11 -3.18 0.71
CA GLN A 555 -34.13 -3.44 -0.30
C GLN A 555 -34.23 -2.31 -1.33
N THR A 556 -33.93 -1.09 -0.91
CA THR A 556 -33.92 0.11 -1.73
C THR A 556 -32.71 0.97 -1.40
N ALA A 557 -32.29 1.84 -2.30
CA ALA A 557 -31.19 2.78 -2.06
C ALA A 557 -31.44 3.70 -0.84
N SER A 558 -32.70 4.02 -0.55
CA SER A 558 -33.07 4.84 0.63
C SER A 558 -32.82 4.13 1.97
N ASP A 559 -32.69 2.80 1.98
CA ASP A 559 -32.41 2.03 3.20
C ASP A 559 -30.94 2.15 3.65
N PHE A 560 -30.04 2.65 2.78
CA PHE A 560 -28.60 2.67 3.01
C PHE A 560 -28.22 3.30 4.37
N LYS A 561 -28.75 4.48 4.68
CA LYS A 561 -28.45 5.16 5.96
C LYS A 561 -28.92 4.34 7.17
N ALA A 562 -30.07 3.70 7.09
CA ALA A 562 -30.60 2.87 8.16
C ALA A 562 -29.83 1.55 8.30
N CYS A 563 -29.48 0.89 7.20
CA CYS A 563 -28.63 -0.31 7.20
C CYS A 563 -27.27 -0.01 7.81
N ARG A 564 -26.66 1.11 7.42
CA ARG A 564 -25.38 1.57 7.95
C ARG A 564 -25.44 1.84 9.45
N ALA A 565 -26.50 2.49 9.93
CA ALA A 565 -26.68 2.74 11.37
C ALA A 565 -26.75 1.42 12.16
N ARG A 566 -27.56 0.45 11.71
CA ARG A 566 -27.65 -0.88 12.37
C ARG A 566 -26.32 -1.64 12.32
N ALA A 567 -25.59 -1.53 11.20
CA ALA A 567 -24.28 -2.14 11.08
C ALA A 567 -23.29 -1.55 12.08
N TYR A 568 -23.27 -0.23 12.28
CA TYR A 568 -22.44 0.42 13.30
C TYR A 568 -22.82 0.01 14.73
N GLU A 569 -24.11 -0.09 15.07
CA GLU A 569 -24.56 -0.60 16.36
C GLU A 569 -24.02 -2.03 16.61
N LYS A 570 -24.05 -2.86 15.58
CA LYS A 570 -23.51 -4.22 15.66
C LYS A 570 -21.99 -4.24 15.78
N ILE A 571 -21.28 -3.37 15.05
CA ILE A 571 -19.82 -3.21 15.17
C ILE A 571 -19.46 -2.85 16.61
N GLU A 572 -20.17 -1.91 17.25
CA GLU A 572 -19.95 -1.56 18.65
C GLU A 572 -20.23 -2.74 19.60
N ALA A 573 -21.25 -3.56 19.33
CA ALA A 573 -21.51 -4.77 20.09
C ALA A 573 -20.38 -5.83 19.92
N ILE A 574 -19.82 -5.96 18.71
CA ILE A 574 -18.67 -6.83 18.44
C ILE A 574 -17.43 -6.34 19.20
N LYS A 575 -17.15 -5.04 19.17
CA LYS A 575 -16.03 -4.43 19.91
C LYS A 575 -16.14 -4.75 21.41
N LYS A 576 -17.32 -4.60 22.00
CA LYS A 576 -17.58 -4.96 23.40
C LYS A 576 -17.35 -6.46 23.68
N SER A 577 -17.79 -7.34 22.77
CA SER A 577 -17.61 -8.80 22.94
C SER A 577 -16.13 -9.22 22.85
N LEU A 578 -15.28 -8.42 22.22
CA LEU A 578 -13.84 -8.65 22.08
C LEU A 578 -13.00 -7.84 23.11
N ASN A 579 -13.64 -7.07 23.98
CA ASN A 579 -13.00 -6.16 24.96
C ASN A 579 -12.07 -5.13 24.29
N LEU A 580 -12.53 -4.52 23.18
CA LEU A 580 -11.82 -3.49 22.41
C LEU A 580 -12.23 -2.08 22.82
#